data_4ca15d49fa76ebd8749ea7535fc72087
#
_entry.id   4ca15d49fa76ebd8749ea7535fc72087
#
_cell.length_a   1.000
_cell.length_b   1.000
_cell.length_c   1.000
_cell.angle_alpha   90.00
_cell.angle_beta   90.00
_cell.angle_gamma   90.00
#
_symmetry.space_group_name_H-M   'P 1'
#
loop_
_entity.id
_entity.type
_entity.pdbx_description
1 polymer ?
#
loop_
_entity_poly.entity_id
_entity_poly.type
_entity_poly.pdbx_seq_one_letter_code
_entity_poly.pdbx_strand_id
1 'polypeptide(L)'
;MAPKRTAKWICYIAASVGTSLASLVPSPTAHADESVTYEVFSRVVPMVAKVEYRDLSGKHSLHGVPLPFHITVPVADALSPTGIGGELRADWRPNFRTAATVGRVLQGQFVTVRISSGGKTICESTLDVGNATCYGSVPHRPGTTSSYDRGPLFPEQTGFLP
;
A
#
# COMPACT_ATOMS: atom_id res chain seq x y z
N MET A 1 -40.06 25.05 -79.70
CA MET A 1 -39.71 23.58 -79.57
C MET A 1 -38.22 23.46 -79.58
N ALA A 2 -37.60 23.23 -78.44
CA ALA A 2 -36.14 23.07 -78.31
C ALA A 2 -35.83 21.64 -77.73
N PRO A 3 -34.87 20.91 -78.31
CA PRO A 3 -34.55 19.53 -77.86
C PRO A 3 -33.65 19.56 -76.66
N LYS A 4 -34.01 18.74 -75.67
CA LYS A 4 -33.21 18.47 -74.42
C LYS A 4 -31.99 17.62 -74.78
N ARG A 5 -30.80 18.14 -74.54
CA ARG A 5 -29.55 17.37 -74.59
C ARG A 5 -29.30 16.71 -73.18
N THR A 6 -29.35 15.38 -73.19
CA THR A 6 -28.95 14.56 -72.04
C THR A 6 -27.43 14.35 -72.04
N ALA A 7 -26.73 14.93 -71.11
CA ALA A 7 -25.30 14.68 -70.84
C ALA A 7 -25.13 13.41 -70.00
N LYS A 8 -24.50 12.38 -70.58
CA LYS A 8 -24.07 11.18 -69.85
C LYS A 8 -22.76 11.48 -69.10
N TRP A 9 -22.82 11.50 -67.83
CA TRP A 9 -21.64 11.54 -66.99
C TRP A 9 -21.12 10.11 -66.75
N ILE A 10 -19.93 9.84 -67.28
CA ILE A 10 -19.20 8.59 -67.03
C ILE A 10 -18.35 8.82 -65.76
N CYS A 11 -18.74 8.20 -64.65
CA CYS A 11 -17.95 8.19 -63.43
C CYS A 11 -16.86 7.12 -63.55
N TYR A 12 -15.60 7.54 -63.70
CA TYR A 12 -14.45 6.67 -63.54
C TYR A 12 -14.24 6.44 -62.03
N ILE A 13 -14.47 5.23 -61.56
CA ILE A 13 -14.14 4.80 -60.20
C ILE A 13 -12.68 4.36 -60.24
N ALA A 14 -11.78 5.22 -59.74
CA ALA A 14 -10.40 4.85 -59.45
C ALA A 14 -10.38 4.08 -58.13
N ALA A 15 -10.20 2.77 -58.18
CA ALA A 15 -9.97 1.93 -57.00
C ALA A 15 -8.54 2.15 -56.53
N SER A 16 -8.37 2.97 -55.50
CA SER A 16 -7.11 3.09 -54.73
C SER A 16 -7.06 1.98 -53.68
N VAL A 17 -6.24 0.97 -53.92
CA VAL A 17 -5.89 -0.05 -52.91
C VAL A 17 -4.94 0.58 -51.92
N GLY A 18 -5.50 1.14 -50.85
CA GLY A 18 -4.74 1.63 -49.69
C GLY A 18 -4.39 0.46 -48.76
N THR A 19 -3.15 0.00 -48.80
CA THR A 19 -2.59 -0.92 -47.79
C THR A 19 -2.46 -0.19 -46.47
N SER A 20 -3.46 -0.34 -45.57
CA SER A 20 -3.39 0.13 -44.19
C SER A 20 -2.46 -0.79 -43.42
N LEU A 21 -1.22 -0.34 -43.16
CA LEU A 21 -0.36 -0.92 -42.12
C LEU A 21 -0.98 -0.60 -40.76
N ALA A 22 -1.72 -1.56 -40.24
CA ALA A 22 -2.21 -1.51 -38.84
C ALA A 22 -0.99 -1.56 -37.90
N SER A 23 -0.59 -0.42 -37.38
CA SER A 23 0.39 -0.33 -36.32
C SER A 23 -0.21 -0.98 -35.08
N LEU A 24 0.25 -2.18 -34.73
CA LEU A 24 0.00 -2.82 -33.44
C LEU A 24 0.74 -1.99 -32.37
N VAL A 25 0.09 -0.94 -31.89
CA VAL A 25 0.53 -0.25 -30.68
C VAL A 25 0.18 -1.20 -29.53
N PRO A 26 1.18 -1.71 -28.76
CA PRO A 26 0.86 -2.49 -27.58
C PRO A 26 0.06 -1.58 -26.63
N SER A 27 -1.18 -1.96 -26.36
CA SER A 27 -1.99 -1.29 -25.35
C SER A 27 -1.24 -1.40 -24.02
N PRO A 28 -1.05 -0.31 -23.26
CA PRO A 28 -0.51 -0.40 -21.92
C PRO A 28 -1.44 -1.35 -21.15
N THR A 29 -0.87 -2.42 -20.62
CA THR A 29 -1.57 -3.30 -19.67
C THR A 29 -1.99 -2.42 -18.51
N ALA A 30 -3.26 -2.07 -18.45
CA ALA A 30 -3.82 -1.43 -17.26
C ALA A 30 -3.60 -2.43 -16.12
N HIS A 31 -2.71 -2.09 -15.19
CA HIS A 31 -2.64 -2.80 -13.93
C HIS A 31 -4.02 -2.65 -13.30
N ALA A 32 -4.73 -3.76 -13.15
CA ALA A 32 -5.98 -3.76 -12.41
C ALA A 32 -5.62 -3.36 -10.97
N ASP A 33 -6.24 -2.31 -10.46
CA ASP A 33 -6.08 -1.90 -9.07
C ASP A 33 -6.44 -3.09 -8.16
N GLU A 34 -5.52 -3.47 -7.29
CA GLU A 34 -5.76 -4.50 -6.30
C GLU A 34 -6.50 -3.91 -5.10
N SER A 35 -7.39 -4.69 -4.52
CA SER A 35 -8.09 -4.31 -3.29
C SER A 35 -7.44 -4.99 -2.09
N VAL A 36 -7.07 -4.20 -1.09
CA VAL A 36 -6.58 -4.69 0.19
C VAL A 36 -7.51 -4.33 1.32
N THR A 37 -7.59 -5.23 2.30
CA THR A 37 -8.27 -4.98 3.56
C THR A 37 -7.22 -4.78 4.65
N TYR A 38 -7.29 -3.65 5.32
CA TYR A 38 -6.49 -3.30 6.48
C TYR A 38 -7.29 -3.55 7.75
N GLU A 39 -6.68 -4.24 8.69
CA GLU A 39 -7.27 -4.53 9.99
C GLU A 39 -6.28 -4.15 11.10
N VAL A 40 -6.79 -3.48 12.14
CA VAL A 40 -6.09 -3.27 13.41
C VAL A 40 -6.96 -3.78 14.53
N PHE A 41 -6.43 -4.69 15.32
CA PHE A 41 -7.21 -5.30 16.39
C PHE A 41 -6.36 -5.61 17.63
N SER A 42 -7.04 -5.71 18.76
CA SER A 42 -6.49 -6.12 20.04
C SER A 42 -7.58 -6.78 20.88
N ARG A 43 -7.18 -7.65 21.80
CA ARG A 43 -8.11 -8.27 22.76
C ARG A 43 -8.33 -7.39 23.99
N VAL A 44 -7.41 -6.47 24.27
CA VAL A 44 -7.40 -5.72 25.53
C VAL A 44 -7.24 -4.22 25.34
N VAL A 45 -6.68 -3.77 24.21
CA VAL A 45 -6.53 -2.35 23.88
C VAL A 45 -7.77 -1.87 23.14
N PRO A 46 -8.56 -0.94 23.72
CA PRO A 46 -9.81 -0.49 23.09
C PRO A 46 -9.58 0.58 22.01
N MET A 47 -8.41 1.25 22.02
CA MET A 47 -8.13 2.37 21.14
C MET A 47 -6.64 2.52 20.92
N VAL A 48 -6.22 2.89 19.71
CA VAL A 48 -4.85 3.27 19.36
C VAL A 48 -4.75 4.77 19.12
N ALA A 49 -3.56 5.32 19.38
CA ALA A 49 -3.32 6.77 19.23
C ALA A 49 -3.44 7.20 17.76
N LYS A 50 -2.93 6.38 16.85
CA LYS A 50 -2.92 6.68 15.41
C LYS A 50 -2.94 5.40 14.59
N VAL A 51 -3.68 5.43 13.48
CA VAL A 51 -3.60 4.46 12.38
C VAL A 51 -3.20 5.21 11.12
N GLU A 52 -2.18 4.73 10.44
CA GLU A 52 -1.78 5.21 9.12
C GLU A 52 -1.96 4.08 8.12
N TYR A 53 -2.57 4.37 6.99
CA TYR A 53 -2.72 3.42 5.88
C TYR A 53 -2.54 4.13 4.55
N ARG A 54 -2.33 3.37 3.49
CA ARG A 54 -2.15 3.88 2.12
C ARG A 54 -3.19 3.29 1.19
N ASP A 55 -3.68 4.13 0.28
CA ASP A 55 -4.47 3.76 -0.89
C ASP A 55 -3.88 4.38 -2.17
N LEU A 56 -4.62 4.33 -3.29
CA LEU A 56 -4.21 4.96 -4.55
C LEU A 56 -4.08 6.47 -4.47
N SER A 57 -4.80 7.12 -3.55
CA SER A 57 -4.74 8.58 -3.37
C SER A 57 -3.56 9.02 -2.49
N GLY A 58 -2.92 8.08 -1.81
CA GLY A 58 -1.75 8.34 -0.97
C GLY A 58 -1.87 7.79 0.45
N LYS A 59 -1.17 8.45 1.38
CA LYS A 59 -1.13 8.06 2.79
C LYS A 59 -2.20 8.82 3.58
N HIS A 60 -2.98 8.07 4.37
CA HIS A 60 -3.98 8.58 5.30
C HIS A 60 -3.53 8.39 6.73
N SER A 61 -3.97 9.29 7.62
CA SER A 61 -3.67 9.26 9.04
C SER A 61 -4.93 9.55 9.85
N LEU A 62 -5.31 8.61 10.71
CA LEU A 62 -6.45 8.69 11.61
C LEU A 62 -5.93 8.73 13.05
N HIS A 63 -6.54 9.57 13.89
CA HIS A 63 -6.16 9.72 15.30
C HIS A 63 -7.26 9.25 16.23
N GLY A 64 -6.87 8.67 17.38
CA GLY A 64 -7.81 8.21 18.39
C GLY A 64 -8.74 7.12 17.85
N VAL A 65 -8.18 6.08 17.23
CA VAL A 65 -8.95 5.08 16.49
C VAL A 65 -9.41 3.96 17.42
N PRO A 66 -10.73 3.73 17.56
CA PRO A 66 -11.26 2.61 18.33
C PRO A 66 -10.96 1.29 17.63
N LEU A 67 -10.77 0.23 18.41
CA LEU A 67 -10.53 -1.12 17.90
C LEU A 67 -11.76 -2.02 18.13
N PRO A 68 -12.04 -2.98 17.24
CA PRO A 68 -11.30 -3.25 16.01
C PRO A 68 -11.54 -2.20 14.92
N PHE A 69 -10.50 -1.84 14.20
CA PHE A 69 -10.57 -1.00 12.99
C PHE A 69 -10.41 -1.87 11.76
N HIS A 70 -11.18 -1.55 10.72
CA HIS A 70 -11.05 -2.24 9.45
C HIS A 70 -11.49 -1.32 8.30
N ILE A 71 -10.76 -1.37 7.16
CA ILE A 71 -11.09 -0.65 5.94
C ILE A 71 -10.58 -1.42 4.72
N THR A 72 -11.35 -1.39 3.63
CA THR A 72 -10.92 -1.96 2.34
C THR A 72 -10.71 -0.83 1.35
N VAL A 73 -9.54 -0.80 0.71
CA VAL A 73 -9.13 0.26 -0.20
C VAL A 73 -8.39 -0.30 -1.41
N PRO A 74 -8.42 0.38 -2.57
CA PRO A 74 -7.61 0.02 -3.72
C PRO A 74 -6.15 0.43 -3.52
N VAL A 75 -5.22 -0.38 -4.02
CA VAL A 75 -3.77 -0.14 -4.06
C VAL A 75 -3.23 -0.55 -5.43
N ALA A 76 -2.06 -0.03 -5.81
CA ALA A 76 -1.47 -0.37 -7.11
C ALA A 76 -0.86 -1.77 -7.14
N ASP A 77 -0.30 -2.23 -6.01
CA ASP A 77 0.33 -3.55 -5.86
C ASP A 77 0.29 -3.95 -4.39
N ALA A 78 -0.57 -4.91 -4.03
CA ALA A 78 -0.79 -5.30 -2.65
C ALA A 78 0.47 -5.87 -1.96
N LEU A 79 1.34 -6.53 -2.73
CA LEU A 79 2.52 -7.22 -2.20
C LEU A 79 3.77 -6.34 -2.10
N SER A 80 3.79 -5.22 -2.82
CA SER A 80 4.96 -4.34 -2.87
C SER A 80 5.27 -3.72 -1.50
N PRO A 81 6.50 -3.83 -0.99
CA PRO A 81 6.93 -3.15 0.22
C PRO A 81 7.26 -1.66 -0.01
N THR A 82 7.21 -1.20 -1.26
CA THR A 82 7.51 0.19 -1.62
C THR A 82 6.29 1.08 -1.49
N GLY A 83 6.46 2.40 -1.66
CA GLY A 83 5.41 3.41 -1.53
C GLY A 83 4.22 3.32 -2.49
N ILE A 84 4.15 2.31 -3.36
CA ILE A 84 2.98 1.99 -4.20
C ILE A 84 2.15 0.83 -3.64
N GLY A 85 2.69 0.11 -2.67
CA GLY A 85 2.05 -1.05 -2.06
C GLY A 85 1.14 -0.72 -0.89
N GLY A 86 0.55 -1.77 -0.33
CA GLY A 86 -0.19 -1.68 0.90
C GLY A 86 0.71 -1.24 2.05
N GLU A 87 0.27 -0.27 2.84
CA GLU A 87 0.97 0.16 4.04
C GLU A 87 -0.05 0.32 5.16
N LEU A 88 0.21 -0.34 6.29
CA LEU A 88 -0.60 -0.21 7.49
C LEU A 88 0.29 -0.10 8.71
N ARG A 89 0.05 0.92 9.51
CA ARG A 89 0.76 1.17 10.77
C ARG A 89 -0.23 1.58 11.85
N ALA A 90 -0.08 0.99 13.03
CA ALA A 90 -0.81 1.40 14.22
C ALA A 90 0.17 1.80 15.31
N ASP A 91 0.02 3.02 15.84
CA ASP A 91 0.81 3.52 16.97
C ASP A 91 -0.01 3.34 18.25
N TRP A 92 0.48 2.47 19.11
CA TRP A 92 -0.10 2.22 20.40
C TRP A 92 0.94 2.37 21.51
N ARG A 93 0.61 3.20 22.48
CA ARG A 93 1.43 3.40 23.69
C ARG A 93 0.54 3.41 24.91
N PRO A 94 0.84 2.61 25.94
CA PRO A 94 0.08 2.63 27.15
C PRO A 94 0.21 3.98 27.84
N ASN A 95 -0.88 4.43 28.48
CA ASN A 95 -0.80 5.57 29.37
C ASN A 95 -0.15 5.13 30.69
N PHE A 96 1.16 5.26 30.78
CA PHE A 96 1.93 4.85 31.97
C PHE A 96 1.52 5.58 33.23
N ARG A 97 0.99 6.81 33.14
CA ARG A 97 0.49 7.53 34.33
C ARG A 97 -0.72 6.81 34.93
N THR A 98 -1.67 6.41 34.11
CA THR A 98 -2.84 5.65 34.54
C THR A 98 -2.44 4.24 35.01
N ALA A 99 -1.52 3.58 34.31
CA ALA A 99 -1.03 2.26 34.69
C ALA A 99 -0.34 2.27 36.09
N ALA A 100 0.49 3.27 36.37
CA ALA A 100 1.15 3.44 37.65
C ALA A 100 0.14 3.67 38.79
N THR A 101 -0.96 4.39 38.54
CA THR A 101 -2.00 4.69 39.53
C THR A 101 -2.80 3.45 39.90
N VAL A 102 -2.99 2.50 38.99
CA VAL A 102 -3.75 1.26 39.26
C VAL A 102 -2.88 0.09 39.70
N GLY A 103 -1.56 0.28 39.79
CA GLY A 103 -0.61 -0.77 40.22
C GLY A 103 -0.59 -2.02 39.33
N ARG A 104 -1.16 -1.94 38.11
CA ARG A 104 -1.18 -3.04 37.16
C ARG A 104 -0.03 -2.92 36.20
N VAL A 105 0.84 -3.90 36.19
CA VAL A 105 1.81 -4.10 35.12
C VAL A 105 1.03 -4.46 33.87
N LEU A 106 1.13 -3.64 32.82
CA LEU A 106 0.45 -3.84 31.54
C LEU A 106 1.17 -4.96 30.75
N GLN A 107 1.06 -6.19 31.22
CA GLN A 107 1.60 -7.34 30.50
C GLN A 107 0.60 -7.81 29.42
N GLY A 108 1.13 -8.10 28.24
CA GLY A 108 0.38 -8.77 27.19
C GLY A 108 -0.67 -7.91 26.47
N GLN A 109 -0.51 -6.60 26.44
CA GLN A 109 -1.39 -5.70 25.70
C GLN A 109 -0.90 -5.54 24.26
N PHE A 110 -1.20 -6.53 23.43
CA PHE A 110 -0.75 -6.55 22.05
C PHE A 110 -1.76 -5.89 21.10
N VAL A 111 -1.24 -5.12 20.15
CA VAL A 111 -1.97 -4.63 18.97
C VAL A 111 -1.43 -5.35 17.76
N THR A 112 -2.34 -5.87 16.95
CA THR A 112 -2.03 -6.55 15.69
C THR A 112 -2.53 -5.71 14.54
N VAL A 113 -1.68 -5.51 13.54
CA VAL A 113 -2.03 -4.99 12.22
C VAL A 113 -1.97 -6.13 11.21
N ARG A 114 -2.93 -6.16 10.29
CA ARG A 114 -3.01 -7.17 9.24
C ARG A 114 -3.39 -6.53 7.92
N ILE A 115 -2.72 -6.96 6.85
CA ILE A 115 -3.09 -6.65 5.47
C ILE A 115 -3.53 -7.95 4.81
N SER A 116 -4.71 -7.92 4.18
CA SER A 116 -5.24 -9.05 3.41
C SER A 116 -5.59 -8.60 1.99
N SER A 117 -5.32 -9.46 0.99
CA SER A 117 -5.72 -9.27 -0.40
C SER A 117 -6.38 -10.55 -0.90
N GLY A 118 -7.49 -10.44 -1.64
CA GLY A 118 -8.24 -11.59 -2.14
C GLY A 118 -8.68 -12.57 -1.04
N GLY A 119 -8.93 -12.10 0.18
CA GLY A 119 -9.28 -12.94 1.34
C GLY A 119 -8.10 -13.68 1.99
N LYS A 120 -6.87 -13.48 1.50
CA LYS A 120 -5.65 -14.07 2.05
C LYS A 120 -4.84 -13.02 2.82
N THR A 121 -4.42 -13.34 4.03
CA THR A 121 -3.47 -12.50 4.77
C THR A 121 -2.12 -12.50 4.08
N ILE A 122 -1.62 -11.31 3.73
CA ILE A 122 -0.32 -11.11 3.09
C ILE A 122 0.73 -10.57 4.07
N CYS A 123 0.30 -9.85 5.10
CA CYS A 123 1.17 -9.39 6.17
C CYS A 123 0.44 -9.36 7.51
N GLU A 124 1.13 -9.72 8.57
CA GLU A 124 0.68 -9.54 9.95
C GLU A 124 1.85 -9.15 10.84
N SER A 125 1.64 -8.15 11.69
CA SER A 125 2.62 -7.68 12.66
C SER A 125 1.95 -7.41 13.99
N THR A 126 2.50 -7.95 15.07
CA THR A 126 1.96 -7.80 16.43
C THR A 126 3.04 -7.22 17.34
N LEU A 127 2.68 -6.16 18.08
CA LEU A 127 3.55 -5.54 19.05
C LEU A 127 2.81 -5.29 20.39
N ASP A 128 3.55 -5.34 21.47
CA ASP A 128 3.06 -5.00 22.81
C ASP A 128 3.08 -3.48 23.07
N VAL A 129 4.11 -2.78 22.57
CA VAL A 129 4.25 -1.30 22.67
C VAL A 129 4.95 -0.77 21.43
N GLY A 130 4.45 0.31 20.86
CA GLY A 130 5.08 1.03 19.75
C GLY A 130 4.26 1.00 18.47
N ASN A 131 4.93 0.78 17.35
CA ASN A 131 4.33 0.82 16.02
C ASN A 131 4.27 -0.56 15.39
N ALA A 132 3.12 -1.23 15.46
CA ALA A 132 2.88 -2.40 14.63
C ALA A 132 2.75 -1.95 13.18
N THR A 133 3.53 -2.52 12.26
CA THR A 133 3.59 -2.02 10.88
C THR A 133 3.75 -3.16 9.88
N CYS A 134 3.03 -3.05 8.76
CA CYS A 134 3.14 -3.88 7.58
C CYS A 134 3.40 -3.01 6.34
N TYR A 135 4.32 -3.44 5.49
CA TYR A 135 4.60 -2.85 4.18
C TYR A 135 4.43 -3.92 3.10
N GLY A 136 3.34 -3.89 2.35
CA GLY A 136 2.98 -4.97 1.44
C GLY A 136 2.98 -6.31 2.16
N SER A 137 3.82 -7.25 1.71
CA SER A 137 4.00 -8.57 2.32
C SER A 137 5.06 -8.61 3.44
N VAL A 138 5.68 -7.47 3.81
CA VAL A 138 6.79 -7.42 4.77
C VAL A 138 6.34 -6.84 6.12
N PRO A 139 6.32 -7.65 7.21
CA PRO A 139 6.09 -7.14 8.55
C PRO A 139 7.33 -6.41 9.08
N HIS A 140 7.15 -5.20 9.57
CA HIS A 140 8.21 -4.49 10.27
C HIS A 140 8.36 -5.05 11.69
N ARG A 141 9.54 -5.54 12.03
CA ARG A 141 9.91 -5.99 13.37
C ARG A 141 10.85 -4.95 13.99
N PRO A 142 10.45 -4.25 15.07
CA PRO A 142 11.38 -3.37 15.79
C PRO A 142 12.55 -4.20 16.33
N GLY A 143 13.77 -3.71 16.13
CA GLY A 143 15.00 -4.39 16.57
C GLY A 143 15.63 -5.34 15.58
N THR A 144 14.99 -5.69 14.47
CA THR A 144 15.69 -6.23 13.32
C THR A 144 16.15 -5.05 12.47
N THR A 145 17.39 -4.61 12.67
CA THR A 145 18.05 -3.73 11.71
C THR A 145 17.95 -4.40 10.34
N SER A 146 17.18 -3.79 9.45
CA SER A 146 17.15 -4.18 8.05
C SER A 146 18.59 -4.24 7.56
N SER A 147 18.93 -5.28 6.80
CA SER A 147 20.28 -5.44 6.23
C SER A 147 20.70 -4.25 5.35
N TYR A 148 19.79 -3.34 5.07
CA TYR A 148 20.03 -2.07 4.37
C TYR A 148 20.61 -0.97 5.25
N ASP A 149 20.56 -1.11 6.60
CA ASP A 149 21.08 -0.11 7.54
C ASP A 149 22.52 -0.40 8.02
N ARG A 150 23.19 -1.36 7.37
CA ARG A 150 24.63 -1.46 7.49
C ARG A 150 25.27 -0.40 6.60
N GLY A 151 25.20 0.87 7.04
CA GLY A 151 26.18 1.85 6.68
C GLY A 151 27.58 1.31 6.99
N PRO A 152 28.63 1.83 6.33
CA PRO A 152 29.97 1.33 6.51
C PRO A 152 30.30 1.31 8.00
N LEU A 153 30.66 0.12 8.49
CA LEU A 153 31.16 -0.08 9.85
C LEU A 153 32.23 0.98 10.09
N PHE A 154 32.01 1.86 11.06
CA PHE A 154 33.06 2.74 11.54
C PHE A 154 34.26 1.84 11.89
N PRO A 155 35.47 2.14 11.37
CA PRO A 155 36.63 1.38 11.76
C PRO A 155 36.79 1.51 13.28
N GLU A 156 36.80 0.36 13.90
CA GLU A 156 37.10 0.21 15.31
C GLU A 156 38.40 0.95 15.63
N GLN A 157 38.31 2.05 16.37
CA GLN A 157 39.47 2.74 16.91
C GLN A 157 40.08 1.81 17.95
N THR A 158 40.98 0.93 17.50
CA THR A 158 41.87 0.19 18.38
C THR A 158 42.76 1.20 19.15
N GLY A 159 42.61 1.09 20.45
CA GLY A 159 43.12 1.94 21.47
C GLY A 159 44.57 2.36 21.40
N PHE A 160 44.75 3.57 21.79
CA PHE A 160 46.00 4.00 22.42
C PHE A 160 45.89 3.73 23.93
N LEU A 161 46.72 2.85 24.42
CA LEU A 161 47.16 2.83 25.82
C LEU A 161 48.62 3.20 25.86
N PRO A 162 49.01 4.08 26.79
CA PRO A 162 50.39 4.47 26.99
C PRO A 162 51.24 3.37 27.63
#